data_b05940386938bbb5a384147a0a804045
#
_entry.id   b05940386938bbb5a384147a0a804045
#
_cell.length_a   1.000
_cell.length_b   1.000
_cell.length_c   1.000
_cell.angle_alpha   90.00
_cell.angle_beta   90.00
_cell.angle_gamma   90.00
#
_symmetry.space_group_name_H-M   'P 1'
#
loop_
_entity.id
_entity.type
_entity.pdbx_description
1 polymer ?
#
loop_
_entity_poly.entity_id
_entity_poly.type
_entity_poly.pdbx_seq_one_letter_code
_entity_poly.pdbx_strand_id
1 'polypeptide(L)'
;KKDHFLIKRKTVSLERASVVSRTACEQCRMCTDLCPRYLLGHNMQPHKMMRTLGYQLKDISEQDISQLCCECNVCELFACPVNIHPRAVNVIYKKKLQEQGIRYEPIKTEFTPRVARDFRLIPTKRLIFKLGLHDYDRPAPLDFDEYKSLYVEIPMSQHIGRPSQPIVSAGEQVKKGQLIAVIPENSLGAAIHASIDGVVVKVDEKSIAIKVGDYE
;
A
#
# COMPACT_ATOMS: atom_id res chain seq x y z
N LYS A 1 -13.54 -3.41 -14.97
CA LYS A 1 -13.67 -2.80 -16.31
C LYS A 1 -12.41 -1.99 -16.59
N LYS A 2 -11.79 -2.14 -17.78
CA LYS A 2 -10.56 -1.41 -18.15
C LYS A 2 -10.70 0.12 -18.08
N ASP A 3 -11.90 0.64 -18.26
CA ASP A 3 -12.21 2.07 -18.25
C ASP A 3 -12.66 2.62 -16.88
N HIS A 4 -12.55 1.83 -15.82
CA HIS A 4 -12.93 2.31 -14.51
C HIS A 4 -12.04 3.49 -14.09
N PHE A 5 -12.63 4.54 -13.50
CA PHE A 5 -11.93 5.79 -13.18
C PHE A 5 -10.70 5.59 -12.27
N LEU A 6 -10.70 4.58 -11.40
CA LEU A 6 -9.55 4.23 -10.55
C LEU A 6 -8.32 3.81 -11.38
N ILE A 7 -8.53 3.15 -12.53
CA ILE A 7 -7.44 2.74 -13.43
C ILE A 7 -6.85 3.98 -14.12
N LYS A 8 -7.69 4.88 -14.61
CA LYS A 8 -7.24 6.15 -15.22
C LYS A 8 -6.44 7.01 -14.24
N ARG A 9 -6.75 6.97 -12.93
CA ARG A 9 -6.00 7.71 -11.91
C ARG A 9 -4.62 7.16 -11.60
N LYS A 10 -4.35 5.88 -11.83
CA LYS A 10 -3.02 5.28 -11.63
C LYS A 10 -1.94 5.81 -12.58
N THR A 11 -2.34 6.37 -13.71
CA THR A 11 -1.46 6.75 -14.82
C THR A 11 -1.23 8.26 -14.94
N VAL A 12 -1.58 9.04 -13.90
CA VAL A 12 -1.39 10.49 -13.93
C VAL A 12 0.09 10.87 -13.87
N SER A 13 0.58 11.58 -14.89
CA SER A 13 1.94 12.13 -14.90
C SER A 13 2.07 13.33 -13.97
N LEU A 14 3.30 13.62 -13.49
CA LEU A 14 3.59 14.80 -12.70
C LEU A 14 3.24 16.10 -13.45
N GLU A 15 3.52 16.13 -14.73
CA GLU A 15 3.25 17.26 -15.59
C GLU A 15 1.74 17.59 -15.63
N ARG A 16 0.90 16.57 -15.87
CA ARG A 16 -0.55 16.76 -15.81
C ARG A 16 -1.03 17.14 -14.40
N ALA A 17 -0.51 16.51 -13.36
CA ALA A 17 -0.84 16.85 -11.98
C ALA A 17 -0.49 18.31 -11.66
N SER A 18 0.65 18.81 -12.15
CA SER A 18 1.07 20.20 -11.99
C SER A 18 0.12 21.19 -12.67
N VAL A 19 -0.23 20.93 -13.94
CA VAL A 19 -1.16 21.79 -14.69
C VAL A 19 -2.52 21.86 -13.99
N VAL A 20 -3.10 20.69 -13.68
CA VAL A 20 -4.42 20.62 -13.03
C VAL A 20 -4.40 21.22 -11.62
N SER A 21 -3.27 21.10 -10.90
CA SER A 21 -3.10 21.69 -9.58
C SER A 21 -3.18 23.23 -9.62
N ARG A 22 -2.55 23.84 -10.62
CA ARG A 22 -2.59 25.31 -10.80
C ARG A 22 -3.95 25.83 -11.23
N THR A 23 -4.69 25.07 -12.02
CA THR A 23 -5.93 25.54 -12.66
C THR A 23 -7.19 25.19 -11.87
N ALA A 24 -7.18 24.09 -11.10
CA ALA A 24 -8.37 23.55 -10.46
C ALA A 24 -8.27 23.42 -8.92
N CYS A 25 -7.10 23.64 -8.30
CA CYS A 25 -6.97 23.55 -6.84
C CYS A 25 -7.45 24.83 -6.15
N GLU A 26 -8.60 24.78 -5.53
CA GLU A 26 -9.20 25.92 -4.82
C GLU A 26 -8.65 26.10 -3.38
N GLN A 27 -7.63 25.33 -2.98
CA GLN A 27 -7.04 25.40 -1.63
C GLN A 27 -8.05 25.22 -0.48
N CYS A 28 -9.14 24.50 -0.70
CA CYS A 28 -10.24 24.26 0.25
C CYS A 28 -9.85 23.45 1.49
N ARG A 29 -8.65 22.85 1.51
CA ARG A 29 -8.10 22.01 2.59
C ARG A 29 -8.81 20.68 2.87
N MET A 30 -9.87 20.32 2.18
CA MET A 30 -10.60 19.05 2.41
C MET A 30 -9.69 17.83 2.39
N CYS A 31 -8.68 17.80 1.52
CA CYS A 31 -7.68 16.73 1.45
C CYS A 31 -6.84 16.61 2.74
N THR A 32 -6.65 17.69 3.49
CA THR A 32 -5.96 17.70 4.80
C THR A 32 -6.93 17.38 5.92
N ASP A 33 -8.10 17.99 5.92
CA ASP A 33 -9.09 17.84 6.99
C ASP A 33 -9.65 16.41 7.09
N LEU A 34 -9.58 15.63 6.00
CA LEU A 34 -9.95 14.22 5.97
C LEU A 34 -8.73 13.27 5.95
N CYS A 35 -7.51 13.80 6.02
CA CYS A 35 -6.30 12.96 6.01
C CYS A 35 -6.16 12.19 7.34
N PRO A 36 -6.11 10.83 7.33
CA PRO A 36 -5.98 10.03 8.56
C PRO A 36 -4.72 10.39 9.36
N ARG A 37 -3.58 10.64 8.69
CA ARG A 37 -2.35 11.07 9.36
C ARG A 37 -2.49 12.42 10.03
N TYR A 38 -3.11 13.39 9.35
CA TYR A 38 -3.39 14.70 9.94
C TYR A 38 -4.31 14.58 11.15
N LEU A 39 -5.37 13.80 11.05
CA LEU A 39 -6.35 13.60 12.13
C LEU A 39 -5.74 12.89 13.35
N LEU A 40 -4.73 12.05 13.16
CA LEU A 40 -3.96 11.42 14.23
C LEU A 40 -2.88 12.32 14.86
N GLY A 41 -2.79 13.59 14.46
CA GLY A 41 -1.87 14.56 15.06
C GLY A 41 -0.57 14.80 14.27
N HIS A 42 -0.28 13.99 13.24
CA HIS A 42 0.89 14.21 12.38
C HIS A 42 0.77 15.52 11.58
N ASN A 43 1.90 16.08 11.19
CA ASN A 43 1.94 17.29 10.34
C ASN A 43 1.76 16.99 8.85
N MET A 44 0.95 15.98 8.50
CA MET A 44 0.66 15.64 7.10
C MET A 44 -0.43 16.55 6.53
N GLN A 45 -0.08 17.45 5.64
CA GLN A 45 -0.97 18.46 5.08
C GLN A 45 -1.00 18.41 3.54
N PRO A 46 -1.77 17.50 2.91
CA PRO A 46 -1.81 17.35 1.44
C PRO A 46 -2.09 18.65 0.68
N HIS A 47 -2.90 19.59 1.21
CA HIS A 47 -3.18 20.85 0.54
C HIS A 47 -1.91 21.71 0.35
N LYS A 48 -0.95 21.64 1.27
CA LYS A 48 0.33 22.35 1.12
C LYS A 48 1.15 21.77 -0.04
N MET A 49 1.17 20.46 -0.19
CA MET A 49 1.84 19.81 -1.31
C MET A 49 1.22 20.21 -2.65
N MET A 50 -0.10 20.33 -2.71
CA MET A 50 -0.80 20.84 -3.89
C MET A 50 -0.41 22.28 -4.20
N ARG A 51 -0.27 23.14 -3.18
CA ARG A 51 0.18 24.52 -3.33
C ARG A 51 1.63 24.57 -3.83
N THR A 52 2.53 23.79 -3.22
CA THR A 52 3.94 23.72 -3.61
C THR A 52 4.10 23.33 -5.07
N LEU A 53 3.38 22.31 -5.52
CA LEU A 53 3.39 21.88 -6.92
C LEU A 53 2.76 22.93 -7.85
N GLY A 54 1.61 23.50 -7.45
CA GLY A 54 0.86 24.45 -8.25
C GLY A 54 1.64 25.73 -8.53
N TYR A 55 2.30 26.25 -7.51
CA TYR A 55 3.07 27.52 -7.60
C TYR A 55 4.57 27.30 -7.84
N GLN A 56 5.02 26.06 -8.03
CA GLN A 56 6.42 25.68 -8.23
C GLN A 56 7.35 26.21 -7.12
N LEU A 57 6.87 26.23 -5.89
CA LEU A 57 7.65 26.65 -4.74
C LEU A 57 8.83 25.70 -4.52
N LYS A 58 10.02 26.25 -4.36
CA LYS A 58 11.25 25.48 -4.14
C LYS A 58 11.53 25.18 -2.66
N ASP A 59 10.67 25.64 -1.77
CA ASP A 59 10.87 25.44 -0.33
C ASP A 59 10.78 23.95 0.02
N ILE A 60 11.94 23.40 0.35
CA ILE A 60 12.11 21.98 0.70
C ILE A 60 11.44 21.69 2.05
N SER A 61 11.35 22.67 2.94
CA SER A 61 10.82 22.50 4.30
C SER A 61 9.34 22.07 4.33
N GLU A 62 8.57 22.39 3.29
CA GLU A 62 7.20 21.90 3.15
C GLU A 62 7.08 20.58 2.36
N GLN A 63 8.16 20.16 1.65
CA GLN A 63 8.12 18.94 0.81
C GLN A 63 8.38 17.67 1.62
N ASP A 64 9.17 17.75 2.67
CA ASP A 64 9.55 16.62 3.53
C ASP A 64 8.33 15.95 4.22
N ILE A 65 7.28 16.73 4.51
CA ILE A 65 6.01 16.21 5.06
C ILE A 65 5.36 15.16 4.14
N SER A 66 5.69 15.14 2.84
CA SER A 66 5.20 14.12 1.91
C SER A 66 5.58 12.71 2.33
N GLN A 67 6.70 12.55 3.07
CA GLN A 67 7.15 11.26 3.58
C GLN A 67 6.23 10.68 4.65
N LEU A 68 5.41 11.50 5.31
CA LEU A 68 4.37 11.05 6.25
C LEU A 68 3.15 10.43 5.55
N CYS A 69 3.04 10.55 4.23
CA CYS A 69 1.92 10.02 3.47
C CYS A 69 1.85 8.50 3.54
N CYS A 70 0.74 7.94 4.05
CA CYS A 70 0.48 6.49 4.07
C CYS A 70 -0.20 5.98 2.79
N GLU A 71 -0.36 6.83 1.79
CA GLU A 71 -0.86 6.48 0.45
C GLU A 71 -2.29 5.89 0.42
N CYS A 72 -3.09 6.15 1.46
CA CYS A 72 -4.45 5.62 1.62
C CYS A 72 -5.48 6.12 0.58
N ASN A 73 -5.11 7.11 -0.23
CA ASN A 73 -5.95 7.67 -1.29
C ASN A 73 -7.20 8.48 -0.85
N VAL A 74 -7.47 8.63 0.44
CA VAL A 74 -8.63 9.38 0.94
C VAL A 74 -8.68 10.81 0.37
N CYS A 75 -7.54 11.50 0.36
CA CYS A 75 -7.43 12.88 -0.13
C CYS A 75 -7.78 13.02 -1.62
N GLU A 76 -7.53 11.98 -2.42
CA GLU A 76 -7.73 11.99 -3.87
C GLU A 76 -9.08 11.40 -4.28
N LEU A 77 -9.46 10.25 -3.69
CA LEU A 77 -10.65 9.51 -4.11
C LEU A 77 -11.92 9.98 -3.40
N PHE A 78 -11.81 10.54 -2.21
CA PHE A 78 -12.96 10.95 -1.42
C PHE A 78 -13.01 12.45 -1.13
N ALA A 79 -11.92 13.03 -0.64
CA ALA A 79 -11.92 14.38 -0.08
C ALA A 79 -11.94 15.49 -1.13
N CYS A 80 -11.25 15.31 -2.27
CA CYS A 80 -11.11 16.37 -3.26
C CYS A 80 -12.41 16.62 -4.03
N PRO A 81 -13.03 17.83 -3.94
CA PRO A 81 -14.26 18.13 -4.65
C PRO A 81 -14.06 18.25 -6.16
N VAL A 82 -12.87 18.66 -6.59
CA VAL A 82 -12.53 18.86 -8.02
C VAL A 82 -11.73 17.68 -8.61
N ASN A 83 -11.65 16.56 -7.89
CA ASN A 83 -11.07 15.31 -8.34
C ASN A 83 -9.62 15.40 -8.88
N ILE A 84 -8.78 16.29 -8.33
CA ILE A 84 -7.34 16.35 -8.62
C ILE A 84 -6.56 15.33 -7.76
N HIS A 85 -5.22 15.34 -7.82
CA HIS A 85 -4.39 14.21 -7.42
C HIS A 85 -3.45 14.47 -6.21
N PRO A 86 -3.96 14.82 -5.00
CA PRO A 86 -3.08 15.12 -3.86
C PRO A 86 -2.20 13.96 -3.42
N ARG A 87 -2.70 12.71 -3.48
CA ARG A 87 -1.88 11.54 -3.16
C ARG A 87 -0.75 11.35 -4.18
N ALA A 88 -1.05 11.45 -5.49
CA ALA A 88 -0.04 11.28 -6.53
C ALA A 88 1.09 12.30 -6.35
N VAL A 89 0.77 13.55 -6.04
CA VAL A 89 1.77 14.59 -5.73
C VAL A 89 2.64 14.20 -4.53
N ASN A 90 2.04 13.74 -3.42
CA ASN A 90 2.82 13.29 -2.25
C ASN A 90 3.76 12.13 -2.59
N VAL A 91 3.30 11.15 -3.36
CA VAL A 91 4.12 9.98 -3.77
C VAL A 91 5.32 10.43 -4.61
N ILE A 92 5.12 11.35 -5.54
CA ILE A 92 6.19 11.88 -6.38
C ILE A 92 7.25 12.61 -5.55
N TYR A 93 6.84 13.49 -4.63
CA TYR A 93 7.80 14.19 -3.75
C TYR A 93 8.48 13.22 -2.79
N LYS A 94 7.76 12.27 -2.21
CA LYS A 94 8.33 11.24 -1.35
C LYS A 94 9.45 10.46 -2.05
N LYS A 95 9.21 10.04 -3.30
CA LYS A 95 10.23 9.36 -4.11
C LYS A 95 11.43 10.26 -4.40
N LYS A 96 11.19 11.49 -4.83
CA LYS A 96 12.25 12.48 -5.11
C LYS A 96 13.14 12.74 -3.89
N LEU A 97 12.55 12.91 -2.70
CA LEU A 97 13.29 13.13 -1.46
C LEU A 97 14.10 11.90 -1.06
N GLN A 98 13.54 10.70 -1.25
CA GLN A 98 14.24 9.45 -1.01
C GLN A 98 15.46 9.29 -1.93
N GLU A 99 15.34 9.63 -3.21
CA GLU A 99 16.46 9.63 -4.18
C GLU A 99 17.55 10.64 -3.79
N GLN A 100 17.18 11.73 -3.14
CA GLN A 100 18.13 12.75 -2.63
C GLN A 100 18.70 12.41 -1.24
N GLY A 101 18.31 11.29 -0.63
CA GLY A 101 18.74 10.91 0.72
C GLY A 101 18.13 11.76 1.84
N ILE A 102 17.15 12.61 1.53
CA ILE A 102 16.48 13.49 2.51
C ILE A 102 15.43 12.68 3.28
N ARG A 103 15.53 12.69 4.61
CA ARG A 103 14.58 12.04 5.51
C ARG A 103 13.80 13.08 6.30
N TYR A 104 12.53 12.76 6.54
CA TYR A 104 11.70 13.54 7.45
C TYR A 104 12.17 13.33 8.89
N GLU A 105 12.48 14.41 9.58
CA GLU A 105 12.80 14.39 10.98
C GLU A 105 11.56 14.83 11.78
N PRO A 106 10.99 13.96 12.63
CA PRO A 106 9.81 14.31 13.39
C PRO A 106 10.14 15.32 14.47
N ILE A 107 9.44 16.46 14.45
CA ILE A 107 9.55 17.50 15.49
C ILE A 107 8.96 17.00 16.81
N LYS A 108 8.05 16.03 16.77
CA LYS A 108 7.38 15.42 17.91
C LYS A 108 7.44 13.90 17.83
N THR A 109 7.69 13.26 18.94
CA THR A 109 7.64 11.79 19.10
C THR A 109 6.27 11.31 19.59
N GLU A 110 5.51 12.17 20.27
CA GLU A 110 4.17 11.87 20.75
C GLU A 110 3.11 12.61 19.96
N PHE A 111 2.06 11.91 19.59
CA PHE A 111 0.98 12.42 18.75
C PHE A 111 -0.37 12.30 19.48
N THR A 112 -1.06 13.41 19.62
CA THR A 112 -2.42 13.44 20.15
C THR A 112 -3.39 13.59 18.98
N PRO A 113 -4.38 12.69 18.85
CA PRO A 113 -5.43 12.83 17.83
C PRO A 113 -6.13 14.17 17.95
N ARG A 114 -6.43 14.79 16.80
CA ARG A 114 -7.17 16.04 16.77
C ARG A 114 -8.65 15.78 17.12
N VAL A 115 -9.26 16.69 17.86
CA VAL A 115 -10.69 16.62 18.21
C VAL A 115 -11.58 16.47 16.97
N ALA A 116 -11.20 17.11 15.87
CA ALA A 116 -11.92 17.03 14.60
C ALA A 116 -11.99 15.59 14.02
N ARG A 117 -11.14 14.64 14.50
CA ARG A 117 -11.11 13.26 14.00
C ARG A 117 -12.47 12.58 14.13
N ASP A 118 -13.15 12.73 15.25
CA ASP A 118 -14.40 12.05 15.53
C ASP A 118 -15.54 12.50 14.62
N PHE A 119 -15.41 13.70 14.06
CA PHE A 119 -16.37 14.30 13.13
C PHE A 119 -15.97 14.16 11.64
N ARG A 120 -14.80 13.57 11.37
CA ARG A 120 -14.21 13.47 10.02
C ARG A 120 -13.98 12.02 9.56
N LEU A 121 -14.53 11.05 10.26
CA LEU A 121 -14.51 9.66 9.84
C LEU A 121 -15.35 9.49 8.57
N ILE A 122 -14.83 8.71 7.62
CA ILE A 122 -15.50 8.47 6.35
C ILE A 122 -16.44 7.26 6.50
N PRO A 123 -17.75 7.43 6.32
CA PRO A 123 -18.68 6.31 6.34
C PRO A 123 -18.37 5.33 5.19
N THR A 124 -18.15 4.06 5.50
CA THR A 124 -17.75 3.02 4.54
C THR A 124 -18.71 2.92 3.36
N LYS A 125 -20.02 2.96 3.60
CA LYS A 125 -21.04 2.91 2.53
C LYS A 125 -20.92 4.09 1.55
N ARG A 126 -20.63 5.30 2.03
CA ARG A 126 -20.40 6.46 1.16
C ARG A 126 -19.12 6.31 0.33
N LEU A 127 -18.08 5.72 0.92
CA LEU A 127 -16.85 5.44 0.20
C LEU A 127 -17.09 4.41 -0.91
N ILE A 128 -17.76 3.29 -0.60
CA ILE A 128 -18.14 2.24 -1.57
C ILE A 128 -18.91 2.84 -2.74
N PHE A 129 -19.93 3.67 -2.44
CA PHE A 129 -20.73 4.35 -3.47
C PHE A 129 -19.85 5.27 -4.34
N LYS A 130 -19.03 6.11 -3.73
CA LYS A 130 -18.14 7.05 -4.45
C LYS A 130 -17.12 6.32 -5.32
N LEU A 131 -16.70 5.12 -4.93
CA LEU A 131 -15.80 4.28 -5.70
C LEU A 131 -16.49 3.50 -6.84
N GLY A 132 -17.82 3.57 -6.95
CA GLY A 132 -18.61 2.80 -7.91
C GLY A 132 -18.57 1.29 -7.64
N LEU A 133 -18.49 0.90 -6.37
CA LEU A 133 -18.37 -0.50 -5.93
C LEU A 133 -19.64 -1.03 -5.25
N HIS A 134 -20.73 -0.28 -5.27
CA HIS A 134 -21.97 -0.64 -4.57
C HIS A 134 -22.57 -1.97 -5.05
N ASP A 135 -22.45 -2.32 -6.33
CA ASP A 135 -22.91 -3.60 -6.89
C ASP A 135 -22.16 -4.81 -6.34
N TYR A 136 -20.97 -4.58 -5.79
CA TYR A 136 -20.09 -5.60 -5.21
C TYR A 136 -20.18 -5.65 -3.66
N ASP A 137 -20.91 -4.72 -3.04
CA ASP A 137 -21.12 -4.67 -1.58
C ASP A 137 -22.20 -5.70 -1.18
N ARG A 138 -21.82 -6.96 -1.23
CA ARG A 138 -22.66 -8.13 -0.94
C ARG A 138 -22.10 -8.89 0.25
N PRO A 139 -22.94 -9.60 1.02
CA PRO A 139 -22.48 -10.54 2.02
C PRO A 139 -21.50 -11.55 1.39
N ALA A 140 -20.36 -11.73 2.03
CA ALA A 140 -19.37 -12.74 1.65
C ALA A 140 -19.17 -13.69 2.84
N PRO A 141 -20.05 -14.68 3.03
CA PRO A 141 -19.91 -15.64 4.10
C PRO A 141 -18.59 -16.39 3.94
N LEU A 142 -17.99 -16.75 5.07
CA LEU A 142 -16.79 -17.56 5.07
C LEU A 142 -17.17 -18.96 4.54
N ASP A 143 -16.48 -19.40 3.50
CA ASP A 143 -16.50 -20.75 3.02
C ASP A 143 -15.48 -21.57 3.83
N PHE A 144 -15.94 -22.65 4.45
CA PHE A 144 -15.11 -23.53 5.24
C PHE A 144 -14.55 -24.70 4.43
N ASP A 145 -14.94 -24.82 3.15
CA ASP A 145 -14.43 -25.86 2.27
C ASP A 145 -12.94 -25.58 1.97
N GLU A 146 -12.09 -26.48 2.41
CA GLU A 146 -10.65 -26.36 2.18
C GLU A 146 -10.32 -26.72 0.73
N TYR A 147 -9.78 -25.76 -0.03
CA TYR A 147 -9.30 -26.04 -1.37
C TYR A 147 -8.07 -26.94 -1.32
N LYS A 148 -8.19 -28.14 -1.86
CA LYS A 148 -7.11 -29.14 -1.94
C LYS A 148 -6.33 -28.96 -3.23
N SER A 149 -5.16 -28.35 -3.15
CA SER A 149 -4.24 -28.26 -4.28
C SER A 149 -3.33 -29.49 -4.31
N LEU A 150 -3.14 -30.07 -5.49
CA LEU A 150 -2.20 -31.18 -5.71
C LEU A 150 -0.76 -30.72 -5.98
N TYR A 151 -0.59 -29.44 -6.29
CA TYR A 151 0.70 -28.82 -6.57
C TYR A 151 0.68 -27.35 -6.13
N VAL A 152 1.73 -26.91 -5.49
CA VAL A 152 1.93 -25.52 -5.12
C VAL A 152 3.35 -25.08 -5.44
N GLU A 153 3.50 -23.84 -5.87
CA GLU A 153 4.79 -23.18 -5.99
C GLU A 153 4.81 -21.97 -5.06
N ILE A 154 5.66 -22.01 -4.04
CA ILE A 154 5.71 -21.03 -2.96
C ILE A 154 6.90 -20.08 -3.22
N PRO A 155 6.66 -18.81 -3.53
CA PRO A 155 7.75 -17.88 -3.80
C PRO A 155 8.52 -17.52 -2.52
N MET A 156 9.83 -17.36 -2.64
CA MET A 156 10.72 -16.97 -1.54
C MET A 156 10.59 -15.50 -1.15
N SER A 157 9.97 -14.68 -1.97
CA SER A 157 9.71 -13.26 -1.73
C SER A 157 8.25 -12.92 -1.93
N GLN A 158 7.52 -12.71 -0.83
CA GLN A 158 6.09 -12.35 -0.85
C GLN A 158 5.81 -11.00 -0.16
N HIS A 159 6.85 -10.29 0.25
CA HIS A 159 6.77 -9.04 1.01
C HIS A 159 7.96 -8.11 0.68
N ILE A 160 8.01 -6.92 1.28
CA ILE A 160 9.07 -5.91 1.04
C ILE A 160 10.43 -6.30 1.67
N GLY A 161 10.46 -7.27 2.57
CA GLY A 161 11.69 -7.74 3.22
C GLY A 161 12.65 -8.50 2.29
N ARG A 162 13.71 -9.06 2.87
CA ARG A 162 14.62 -9.95 2.15
C ARG A 162 13.94 -11.25 1.77
N PRO A 163 14.22 -11.82 0.60
CA PRO A 163 13.78 -13.17 0.25
C PRO A 163 14.25 -14.19 1.30
N SER A 164 13.42 -15.16 1.62
CA SER A 164 13.77 -16.25 2.53
C SER A 164 14.70 -17.24 1.86
N GLN A 165 15.52 -17.93 2.66
CA GLN A 165 16.47 -18.93 2.20
C GLN A 165 15.88 -20.33 2.39
N PRO A 166 15.77 -21.16 1.34
CA PRO A 166 15.33 -22.55 1.45
C PRO A 166 16.19 -23.35 2.42
N ILE A 167 15.55 -24.21 3.23
CA ILE A 167 16.21 -25.16 4.14
C ILE A 167 15.86 -26.62 3.82
N VAL A 168 15.08 -26.83 2.76
CA VAL A 168 14.68 -28.16 2.27
C VAL A 168 15.29 -28.42 0.90
N SER A 169 15.39 -29.71 0.53
CA SER A 169 15.95 -30.16 -0.75
C SER A 169 14.89 -30.83 -1.61
N ALA A 170 15.12 -30.86 -2.93
CA ALA A 170 14.27 -31.66 -3.83
C ALA A 170 14.28 -33.12 -3.45
N GLY A 171 13.12 -33.76 -3.45
CA GLY A 171 12.91 -35.16 -2.99
C GLY A 171 12.53 -35.28 -1.50
N GLU A 172 12.63 -34.19 -0.72
CA GLU A 172 12.27 -34.21 0.71
C GLU A 172 10.74 -34.22 0.89
N GLN A 173 10.25 -35.03 1.82
CA GLN A 173 8.85 -35.03 2.24
C GLN A 173 8.62 -33.95 3.28
N VAL A 174 7.58 -33.16 3.08
CA VAL A 174 7.19 -32.07 3.99
C VAL A 174 5.72 -32.16 4.38
N LYS A 175 5.41 -31.70 5.58
CA LYS A 175 4.04 -31.64 6.10
C LYS A 175 3.52 -30.20 6.03
N LYS A 176 2.23 -30.02 5.83
CA LYS A 176 1.55 -28.72 5.93
C LYS A 176 1.90 -28.04 7.26
N GLY A 177 2.36 -26.80 7.18
CA GLY A 177 2.85 -26.04 8.33
C GLY A 177 4.33 -26.25 8.67
N GLN A 178 5.03 -27.20 8.05
CA GLN A 178 6.46 -27.39 8.25
C GLN A 178 7.25 -26.19 7.71
N LEU A 179 8.26 -25.75 8.48
CA LEU A 179 9.18 -24.69 8.05
C LEU A 179 10.01 -25.19 6.86
N ILE A 180 10.01 -24.46 5.75
CA ILE A 180 10.71 -24.81 4.51
C ILE A 180 11.71 -23.74 4.05
N ALA A 181 11.58 -22.50 4.57
CA ALA A 181 12.58 -21.47 4.34
C ALA A 181 12.67 -20.51 5.54
N VAL A 182 13.88 -20.04 5.83
CA VAL A 182 14.19 -19.17 6.97
C VAL A 182 14.52 -17.74 6.53
N ILE A 183 14.40 -16.81 7.47
CA ILE A 183 14.83 -15.43 7.28
C ILE A 183 16.37 -15.39 7.31
N PRO A 184 17.05 -14.71 6.36
CA PRO A 184 18.48 -14.49 6.46
C PRO A 184 18.85 -13.71 7.74
N GLU A 185 19.99 -14.03 8.35
CA GLU A 185 20.45 -13.39 9.57
C GLU A 185 20.49 -11.85 9.42
N ASN A 186 20.13 -11.15 10.50
CA ASN A 186 20.11 -9.69 10.57
C ASN A 186 19.26 -9.00 9.50
N SER A 187 18.24 -9.70 8.98
CA SER A 187 17.35 -9.19 7.94
C SER A 187 15.90 -9.12 8.41
N LEU A 188 15.15 -8.15 7.84
CA LEU A 188 13.70 -8.14 7.97
C LEU A 188 13.10 -9.10 6.93
N GLY A 189 12.29 -10.05 7.37
CA GLY A 189 11.65 -11.05 6.51
C GLY A 189 10.57 -11.83 7.22
N ALA A 190 10.05 -12.87 6.57
CA ALA A 190 9.11 -13.82 7.15
C ALA A 190 9.53 -15.25 6.81
N ALA A 191 9.48 -16.15 7.79
CA ALA A 191 9.69 -17.56 7.58
C ALA A 191 8.58 -18.13 6.68
N ILE A 192 8.92 -19.11 5.85
CA ILE A 192 7.98 -19.74 4.90
C ILE A 192 7.73 -21.18 5.30
N HIS A 193 6.47 -21.57 5.28
CA HIS A 193 5.99 -22.89 5.65
C HIS A 193 5.31 -23.58 4.47
N ALA A 194 5.37 -24.90 4.44
CA ALA A 194 4.65 -25.70 3.45
C ALA A 194 3.14 -25.50 3.60
N SER A 195 2.44 -25.25 2.49
CA SER A 195 0.98 -25.06 2.49
C SER A 195 0.20 -26.36 2.29
N ILE A 196 0.87 -27.42 1.84
CA ILE A 196 0.30 -28.78 1.65
C ILE A 196 1.28 -29.83 2.15
N ASP A 197 0.79 -31.02 2.43
CA ASP A 197 1.62 -32.23 2.57
C ASP A 197 2.09 -32.70 1.20
N GLY A 198 3.33 -33.11 1.08
CA GLY A 198 3.83 -33.61 -0.20
C GLY A 198 5.35 -33.74 -0.28
N VAL A 199 5.82 -33.92 -1.50
CA VAL A 199 7.25 -34.02 -1.83
C VAL A 199 7.70 -32.72 -2.49
N VAL A 200 8.84 -32.19 -2.05
CA VAL A 200 9.49 -31.08 -2.69
C VAL A 200 10.03 -31.51 -4.05
N VAL A 201 9.48 -30.98 -5.13
CA VAL A 201 9.87 -31.35 -6.50
C VAL A 201 10.86 -30.40 -7.13
N LYS A 202 10.94 -29.17 -6.59
CA LYS A 202 11.86 -28.14 -7.08
C LYS A 202 12.23 -27.18 -5.95
N VAL A 203 13.49 -26.80 -5.89
CA VAL A 203 14.01 -25.73 -5.02
C VAL A 203 14.92 -24.84 -5.85
N ASP A 204 14.62 -23.56 -5.89
CA ASP A 204 15.50 -22.54 -6.45
C ASP A 204 15.48 -21.27 -5.57
N GLU A 205 16.26 -20.25 -5.95
CA GLU A 205 16.35 -18.97 -5.22
C GLU A 205 15.02 -18.18 -5.24
N LYS A 206 14.10 -18.51 -6.13
CA LYS A 206 12.83 -17.79 -6.33
C LYS A 206 11.64 -18.49 -5.72
N SER A 207 11.65 -19.84 -5.69
CA SER A 207 10.49 -20.63 -5.27
C SER A 207 10.86 -22.03 -4.80
N ILE A 208 9.95 -22.62 -4.00
CA ILE A 208 9.91 -24.04 -3.66
C ILE A 208 8.61 -24.60 -4.21
N ALA A 209 8.69 -25.68 -5.01
CA ALA A 209 7.53 -26.39 -5.51
C ALA A 209 7.31 -27.68 -4.73
N ILE A 210 6.06 -27.92 -4.30
CA ILE A 210 5.63 -29.10 -3.55
C ILE A 210 4.50 -29.77 -4.32
N LYS A 211 4.59 -31.05 -4.51
CA LYS A 211 3.54 -31.88 -5.11
C LYS A 211 3.05 -32.92 -4.08
N VAL A 212 1.74 -33.08 -3.99
CA VAL A 212 1.15 -34.19 -3.23
C VAL A 212 1.69 -35.50 -3.80
N GLY A 213 2.25 -36.36 -2.97
CA GLY A 213 2.71 -37.68 -3.39
C GLY A 213 1.54 -38.46 -3.91
N ASP A 214 1.79 -39.29 -4.97
CA ASP A 214 0.85 -40.31 -5.35
C ASP A 214 0.81 -41.29 -4.17
N TYR A 215 -0.30 -41.32 -3.43
CA TYR A 215 -0.53 -42.39 -2.44
C TYR A 215 -0.77 -43.65 -3.24
N GLU A 216 0.23 -44.54 -3.30
CA GLU A 216 0.02 -45.93 -3.64
C GLU A 216 -0.86 -46.61 -2.57
#